data_c9c589ff783a78736e4cd42d04e495bb
#
_entry.id   c9c589ff783a78736e4cd42d04e495bb
#
_cell.length_a   1.000
_cell.length_b   1.000
_cell.length_c   1.000
_cell.angle_alpha   90.00
_cell.angle_beta   90.00
_cell.angle_gamma   90.00
#
_symmetry.space_group_name_H-M   'P 1'
#
loop_
_entity.id
_entity.type
_entity.pdbx_description
1 polymer ?
#
loop_
_entity_poly.entity_id
_entity_poly.type
_entity_poly.pdbx_seq_one_letter_code
_entity_poly.pdbx_strand_id
1 'polypeptide(L)' 'MDVYQSNFRTRIKALRKRRGISPKALSEQSGVPLEWIGLLEQNVLPEDMLVDHVISLARALNCRPHELFE' A
#
# COMPACT_ATOMS: atom_id res chain seq x y z
N MET A 1 11.71 16.38 -2.96
CA MET A 1 11.37 14.96 -2.91
C MET A 1 10.58 14.64 -1.66
N ASP A 2 9.56 13.86 -1.79
CA ASP A 2 8.72 13.50 -0.65
C ASP A 2 9.18 12.16 -0.05
N VAL A 3 9.87 12.24 1.08
CA VAL A 3 10.41 11.08 1.77
C VAL A 3 9.29 10.16 2.26
N TYR A 4 8.17 10.75 2.70
CA TYR A 4 7.05 9.96 3.20
C TYR A 4 6.40 9.14 2.11
N GLN A 5 6.22 9.70 0.93
CA GLN A 5 5.66 8.95 -0.20
C GLN A 5 6.57 7.80 -0.60
N SER A 6 7.87 8.03 -0.61
CA SER A 6 8.84 7.00 -0.94
C SER A 6 8.78 5.85 0.07
N ASN A 7 8.72 6.19 1.36
CA ASN A 7 8.62 5.19 2.42
C ASN A 7 7.32 4.40 2.31
N PHE A 8 6.20 5.10 2.08
CA PHE A 8 4.90 4.46 1.95
C PHE A 8 4.90 3.39 0.86
N ARG A 9 5.38 3.73 -0.32
CA ARG A 9 5.39 2.78 -1.44
C ARG A 9 6.28 1.58 -1.18
N THR A 10 7.45 1.82 -0.61
CA THR A 10 8.39 0.75 -0.26
C THR A 10 7.80 -0.16 0.82
N ARG A 11 7.16 0.43 1.82
CA ARG A 11 6.62 -0.33 2.93
C ARG A 11 5.43 -1.19 2.53
N ILE A 12 4.61 -0.75 1.59
CA ILE A 12 3.48 -1.54 1.10
C ILE A 12 3.97 -2.90 0.62
N LYS A 13 4.99 -2.91 -0.23
CA LYS A 13 5.53 -4.16 -0.76
C LYS A 13 6.17 -5.01 0.33
N ALA A 14 6.95 -4.38 1.20
CA ALA A 14 7.63 -5.10 2.28
C ALA A 14 6.64 -5.75 3.25
N LEU A 15 5.61 -5.01 3.65
CA LEU A 15 4.60 -5.54 4.56
C LEU A 15 3.76 -6.63 3.91
N ARG A 16 3.44 -6.47 2.62
CA ARG A 16 2.71 -7.50 1.88
C ARG A 16 3.49 -8.81 1.86
N LYS A 17 4.78 -8.73 1.54
CA LYS A 17 5.64 -9.92 1.49
C LYS A 17 5.78 -10.57 2.86
N ARG A 18 5.91 -9.74 3.91
CA ARG A 18 5.99 -10.25 5.28
C ARG A 18 4.74 -11.03 5.66
N ARG A 19 3.59 -10.59 5.15
CA ARG A 19 2.31 -11.26 5.40
C ARG A 19 2.10 -12.48 4.52
N GLY A 20 2.92 -12.65 3.48
CA GLY A 20 2.80 -13.77 2.57
C GLY A 20 1.57 -13.71 1.67
N ILE A 21 1.06 -12.50 1.40
CA ILE A 21 -0.10 -12.33 0.54
C ILE A 21 0.29 -11.78 -0.82
N SER A 22 -0.46 -12.17 -1.84
CA SER A 22 -0.22 -11.70 -3.20
C SER A 22 -0.80 -10.29 -3.38
N PRO A 23 -0.36 -9.55 -4.42
CA PRO A 23 -0.98 -8.27 -4.74
C PRO A 23 -2.49 -8.40 -4.96
N LYS A 24 -2.93 -9.50 -5.58
CA LYS A 24 -4.35 -9.74 -5.81
C LYS A 24 -5.10 -9.89 -4.48
N ALA A 25 -4.54 -10.65 -3.55
CA ALA A 25 -5.14 -10.82 -2.24
C ALA A 25 -5.23 -9.49 -1.50
N LEU A 26 -4.18 -8.68 -1.58
CA LEU A 26 -4.19 -7.36 -0.96
C LEU A 26 -5.28 -6.47 -1.58
N SER A 27 -5.44 -6.53 -2.91
CA SER A 27 -6.49 -5.79 -3.59
C SER A 27 -7.87 -6.21 -3.08
N GLU A 28 -8.11 -7.49 -2.98
CA GLU A 28 -9.40 -8.02 -2.53
C GLU A 28 -9.69 -7.63 -1.08
N GLN A 29 -8.70 -7.71 -0.22
CA GLN A 29 -8.88 -7.40 1.20
C GLN A 29 -9.01 -5.92 1.49
N SER A 30 -8.34 -5.08 0.71
CA SER A 30 -8.34 -3.64 0.94
C SER A 30 -9.42 -2.90 0.15
N GLY A 31 -9.89 -3.49 -0.94
CA GLY A 31 -10.80 -2.81 -1.86
C GLY A 31 -10.09 -1.85 -2.79
N VAL A 32 -8.76 -1.80 -2.73
CA VAL A 32 -7.95 -0.95 -3.62
C VAL A 32 -7.72 -1.69 -4.93
N PRO A 33 -7.90 -1.05 -6.09
CA PRO A 33 -7.70 -1.72 -7.37
C PRO A 33 -6.33 -2.38 -7.49
N LEU A 34 -6.30 -3.58 -8.05
CA LEU A 34 -5.06 -4.31 -8.25
C LEU A 34 -4.05 -3.49 -9.06
N GLU A 35 -4.54 -2.75 -10.05
CA GLU A 35 -3.71 -1.89 -10.87
C GLU A 35 -2.95 -0.86 -10.02
N TRP A 36 -3.61 -0.30 -9.02
CA TRP A 36 -2.99 0.67 -8.13
C TRP A 36 -1.92 0.03 -7.25
N ILE A 37 -2.17 -1.19 -6.80
CA ILE A 37 -1.18 -1.90 -6.00
C ILE A 37 0.06 -2.17 -6.85
N GLY A 38 -0.12 -2.56 -8.10
CA GLY A 38 0.98 -2.73 -9.02
C GLY A 38 1.79 -1.46 -9.21
N LEU A 39 1.10 -0.33 -9.37
CA LEU A 39 1.78 0.97 -9.52
C LEU A 39 2.58 1.31 -8.27
N LEU A 40 1.99 1.12 -7.10
CA LEU A 40 2.69 1.40 -5.84
C LEU A 40 3.96 0.57 -5.70
N GLU A 41 3.91 -0.69 -6.10
CA GLU A 41 5.07 -1.56 -6.01
C GLU A 41 6.13 -1.25 -7.06
N GLN A 42 5.76 -0.50 -8.09
CA GLN A 42 6.69 0.05 -9.07
C GLN A 42 7.14 1.46 -8.71
N ASN A 43 6.82 1.88 -7.49
CA ASN A 43 7.20 3.19 -6.97
C ASN A 43 6.47 4.34 -7.66
N VAL A 44 5.24 4.09 -8.10
CA VAL A 44 4.39 5.09 -8.73
C VAL A 44 3.15 5.31 -7.85
N LEU A 45 2.87 6.55 -7.51
CA LEU A 45 1.69 6.89 -6.70
C LEU A 45 0.51 7.18 -7.63
N PRO A 46 -0.61 6.42 -7.49
CA PRO A 46 -1.81 6.73 -8.28
C PRO A 46 -2.34 8.14 -7.99
N GLU A 47 -2.70 8.88 -9.03
CA GLU A 47 -3.14 10.27 -8.89
C GLU A 47 -4.39 10.42 -8.04
N ASP A 48 -5.32 9.49 -8.17
CA ASP A 48 -6.61 9.58 -7.49
C ASP A 48 -6.63 8.89 -6.13
N MET A 49 -5.46 8.49 -5.63
CA MET A 49 -5.39 7.80 -4.36
C MET A 49 -5.67 8.76 -3.20
N LEU A 50 -6.62 8.37 -2.36
CA LEU A 50 -7.04 9.15 -1.21
C LEU A 50 -6.51 8.55 0.09
N VAL A 51 -6.60 9.35 1.16
CA VAL A 51 -6.21 8.88 2.50
C VAL A 51 -6.99 7.62 2.89
N ASP A 52 -8.26 7.54 2.49
CA ASP A 52 -9.07 6.35 2.77
C ASP A 52 -8.47 5.09 2.18
N HIS A 53 -7.85 5.19 1.02
CA HIS A 53 -7.17 4.05 0.40
C HIS A 53 -5.97 3.61 1.23
N VAL A 54 -5.23 4.58 1.78
CA VAL A 54 -4.08 4.29 2.65
C VAL A 54 -4.55 3.55 3.90
N ILE A 55 -5.64 4.00 4.49
CA ILE A 55 -6.19 3.36 5.69
C ILE A 55 -6.64 1.94 5.38
N SER A 56 -7.31 1.75 4.24
CA SER A 56 -7.75 0.42 3.82
C SER A 56 -6.58 -0.54 3.60
N LEU A 57 -5.50 -0.05 2.99
CA LEU A 57 -4.30 -0.85 2.79
C LEU A 57 -3.66 -1.23 4.12
N ALA A 58 -3.59 -0.28 5.05
CA ALA A 58 -3.04 -0.54 6.36
C ALA A 58 -3.83 -1.64 7.10
N ARG A 59 -5.16 -1.57 7.03
CA ARG A 59 -6.01 -2.58 7.63
C ARG A 59 -5.77 -3.95 7.02
N ALA A 60 -5.69 -4.02 5.71
CA ALA A 60 -5.45 -5.28 5.00
C ALA A 60 -4.08 -5.86 5.36
N LEU A 61 -3.11 -5.00 5.60
CA LEU A 61 -1.76 -5.40 6.00
C LEU A 61 -1.63 -5.60 7.52
N ASN A 62 -2.74 -5.37 8.25
CA ASN A 62 -2.79 -5.52 9.70
C ASN A 62 -1.74 -4.65 10.41
N CYS A 63 -1.62 -3.41 9.96
CA CYS A 63 -0.73 -2.45 10.58
C CYS A 63 -1.46 -1.12 10.75
N ARG A 64 -0.87 -0.23 11.52
CA ARG A 64 -1.43 1.09 11.71
C ARG A 64 -1.02 1.99 10.54
N PRO A 65 -1.89 2.92 10.11
CA PRO A 65 -1.54 3.77 8.96
C PRO A 65 -0.20 4.47 9.08
N HIS A 66 0.18 4.93 10.29
CA HIS A 66 1.46 5.63 10.45
C HIS A 66 2.67 4.73 10.17
N GLU A 67 2.51 3.43 10.32
CA GLU A 67 3.60 2.48 10.07
C GLU A 67 3.99 2.44 8.60
N LEU A 68 3.08 2.85 7.72
CA LEU A 68 3.37 2.91 6.30
C LEU A 68 4.31 4.05 5.94
N PHE A 69 4.49 5.00 6.84
CA PHE A 69 5.31 6.18 6.59
C PHE A 69 6.61 6.21 7.40
N GLU A 70 6.90 5.15 8.13
CA GLU A 70 8.12 5.08 8.94
C GLU A 70 9.39 4.76 8.15
#